data_c811f58bcc123877621223dbd010963f
#
_entry.id   c811f58bcc123877621223dbd010963f
#
_cell.length_a   1.000
_cell.length_b   1.000
_cell.length_c   1.000
_cell.angle_alpha   90.00
_cell.angle_beta   90.00
_cell.angle_gamma   90.00
#
_symmetry.space_group_name_H-M   'P 1'
#
loop_
_entity.id
_entity.type
_entity.pdbx_description
1 polymer ?
#
loop_
_entity_poly.entity_id
_entity_poly.type
_entity_poly.pdbx_seq_one_letter_code
_entity_poly.pdbx_strand_id
1 'polypeptide(L)'
;MSVRVSRDAGKWKVEICVMGEPVAQGRPRFSQVCGHVTARDPEKSKNYKALVRSEAQRIYEMDKAFTPIDGPCYMMLTVGRSVPKSWSKKKQAMAINGEIRPTSKPDLDNYVKGILDAINTVIVKDDSRVVGISAVKMYQSNPGVDIVITED
;
A
#
# COMPACT_ATOMS: atom_id res chain seq x y z
N MET A 1 9.38 1.18 9.98
CA MET A 1 8.78 2.01 8.91
C MET A 1 9.84 2.94 8.36
N SER A 2 9.85 3.13 7.06
CA SER A 2 10.85 4.00 6.44
C SER A 2 10.28 4.67 5.18
N VAL A 3 10.78 5.86 4.91
CA VAL A 3 10.52 6.60 3.68
C VAL A 3 11.87 7.00 3.09
N ARG A 4 12.06 6.74 1.82
CA ARG A 4 13.23 7.19 1.07
C ARG A 4 12.76 7.92 -0.17
N VAL A 5 13.46 8.95 -0.51
CA VAL A 5 13.23 9.69 -1.73
C VAL A 5 14.56 9.97 -2.40
N SER A 6 14.59 9.80 -3.69
CA SER A 6 15.75 10.11 -4.51
C SER A 6 15.31 10.75 -5.83
N ARG A 7 16.25 11.39 -6.49
CA ARG A 7 16.03 12.02 -7.77
C ARG A 7 17.10 11.57 -8.74
N ASP A 8 16.69 11.09 -9.90
CA ASP A 8 17.58 10.68 -10.97
C ASP A 8 17.14 11.34 -12.27
N ALA A 9 18.04 12.03 -12.94
CA ALA A 9 17.76 12.78 -14.17
C ALA A 9 16.52 13.69 -14.05
N GLY A 10 16.31 14.29 -12.87
CA GLY A 10 15.16 15.15 -12.59
C GLY A 10 13.86 14.42 -12.26
N LYS A 11 13.87 13.11 -12.21
CA LYS A 11 12.70 12.27 -11.94
C LYS A 11 12.73 11.73 -10.51
N TRP A 12 11.58 11.70 -9.86
CA TRP A 12 11.45 11.23 -8.50
C TRP A 12 11.34 9.70 -8.41
N LYS A 13 11.98 9.14 -7.41
CA LYS A 13 11.76 7.77 -6.95
C LYS A 13 11.47 7.81 -5.46
N VAL A 14 10.33 7.25 -5.07
CA VAL A 14 9.86 7.21 -3.68
C VAL A 14 9.73 5.77 -3.24
N GLU A 15 10.29 5.45 -2.08
CA GLU A 15 10.17 4.13 -1.47
C GLU A 15 9.59 4.29 -0.07
N ILE A 16 8.50 3.57 0.21
CA ILE A 16 7.79 3.62 1.49
C ILE A 16 7.62 2.19 2.00
N CYS A 17 8.06 1.95 3.23
CA CYS A 17 7.86 0.69 3.91
C CYS A 17 6.96 0.92 5.14
N VAL A 18 5.85 0.23 5.21
CA VAL A 18 4.93 0.27 6.35
C VAL A 18 4.87 -1.11 6.98
N MET A 19 5.38 -1.22 8.21
CA MET A 19 5.40 -2.46 8.97
C MET A 19 4.03 -2.75 9.58
N GLY A 20 3.76 -4.02 9.81
CA GLY A 20 2.51 -4.50 10.38
C GLY A 20 1.65 -5.23 9.36
N GLU A 21 0.65 -5.97 9.83
CA GLU A 21 -0.23 -6.74 8.94
C GLU A 21 -0.95 -5.83 7.96
N PRO A 22 -0.80 -6.05 6.64
CA PRO A 22 -1.47 -5.25 5.64
C PRO A 22 -3.00 -5.41 5.70
N VAL A 23 -3.70 -4.31 5.46
CA VAL A 23 -5.17 -4.29 5.41
C VAL A 23 -5.61 -3.82 4.04
N ALA A 24 -6.43 -4.61 3.37
CA ALA A 24 -6.98 -4.27 2.08
C ALA A 24 -8.18 -3.32 2.22
N GLN A 25 -8.47 -2.57 1.16
CA GLN A 25 -9.67 -1.77 1.08
C GLN A 25 -10.90 -2.67 1.22
N GLY A 26 -11.72 -2.40 2.25
CA GLY A 26 -12.98 -3.09 2.43
C GLY A 26 -14.08 -2.52 1.54
N ARG A 27 -15.18 -3.26 1.44
CA ARG A 27 -16.37 -2.77 0.73
C ARG A 27 -16.99 -1.63 1.53
N PRO A 28 -17.45 -0.54 0.88
CA PRO A 28 -18.13 0.54 1.55
C PRO A 28 -19.39 0.00 2.27
N ARG A 29 -19.62 0.49 3.48
CA ARG A 29 -20.85 0.24 4.21
C ARG A 29 -21.82 1.38 3.92
N PHE A 30 -23.04 1.03 3.55
CA PHE A 30 -24.09 2.01 3.30
C PHE A 30 -24.95 2.15 4.56
N SER A 31 -25.19 3.38 4.96
CA SER A 31 -26.14 3.70 6.03
C SER A 31 -27.13 4.73 5.54
N GLN A 32 -28.38 4.61 6.01
CA GLN A 32 -29.43 5.58 5.70
C GLN A 32 -29.66 6.43 6.95
N VAL A 33 -29.40 7.74 6.81
CA VAL A 33 -29.64 8.71 7.87
C VAL A 33 -30.50 9.83 7.29
N CYS A 34 -31.64 10.09 7.91
CA CYS A 34 -32.58 11.14 7.48
C CYS A 34 -32.98 11.03 5.99
N GLY A 35 -33.18 9.81 5.48
CA GLY A 35 -33.56 9.57 4.09
C GLY A 35 -32.41 9.64 3.08
N HIS A 36 -31.20 9.93 3.51
CA HIS A 36 -30.00 9.95 2.66
C HIS A 36 -29.17 8.70 2.86
N VAL A 37 -28.71 8.11 1.74
CA VAL A 37 -27.79 6.97 1.76
C VAL A 37 -26.37 7.52 1.75
N THR A 38 -25.59 7.17 2.80
CA THR A 38 -24.17 7.51 2.88
C THR A 38 -23.33 6.24 2.80
N ALA A 39 -22.25 6.29 2.01
CA ALA A 39 -21.26 5.22 1.94
C ALA A 39 -20.13 5.54 2.93
N ARG A 40 -19.77 4.56 3.75
CA ARG A 40 -18.65 4.68 4.69
C ARG A 40 -17.66 3.56 4.47
N ASP A 41 -16.37 3.90 4.48
CA ASP A 41 -15.32 2.88 4.53
C ASP A 41 -15.37 2.14 5.86
N PRO A 42 -15.11 0.81 5.86
CA PRO A 42 -14.88 0.09 7.10
C PRO A 42 -13.78 0.76 7.90
N GLU A 43 -13.96 0.83 9.23
CA GLU A 43 -13.01 1.51 10.11
C GLU A 43 -11.58 0.97 9.98
N LYS A 44 -11.43 -0.35 9.87
CA LYS A 44 -10.14 -1.00 9.73
C LYS A 44 -9.39 -0.55 8.47
N SER A 45 -10.08 -0.46 7.32
CA SER A 45 -9.52 0.04 6.08
C SER A 45 -9.16 1.52 6.18
N LYS A 46 -10.03 2.30 6.78
CA LYS A 46 -9.84 3.74 7.01
C LYS A 46 -8.60 4.00 7.86
N ASN A 47 -8.45 3.27 8.96
CA ASN A 47 -7.31 3.42 9.87
C ASN A 47 -6.01 3.00 9.20
N TYR A 48 -6.01 1.94 8.41
CA TYR A 48 -4.83 1.49 7.70
C TYR A 48 -4.41 2.49 6.62
N LYS A 49 -5.36 3.02 5.85
CA LYS A 49 -5.07 4.09 4.87
C LYS A 49 -4.47 5.32 5.55
N ALA A 50 -5.00 5.70 6.71
CA ALA A 50 -4.47 6.82 7.48
C ALA A 50 -3.03 6.57 7.94
N LEU A 51 -2.71 5.34 8.36
CA LEU A 51 -1.35 4.93 8.74
C LEU A 51 -0.39 5.05 7.56
N VAL A 52 -0.75 4.49 6.41
CA VAL A 52 0.08 4.55 5.20
C VAL A 52 0.26 6.00 4.75
N ARG A 53 -0.81 6.79 4.76
CA ARG A 53 -0.77 8.21 4.40
C ARG A 53 0.15 9.01 5.34
N SER A 54 0.06 8.76 6.63
CA SER A 54 0.91 9.40 7.63
C SER A 54 2.39 9.08 7.39
N GLU A 55 2.70 7.82 7.10
CA GLU A 55 4.07 7.44 6.77
C GLU A 55 4.54 8.09 5.47
N ALA A 56 3.70 8.12 4.44
CA ALA A 56 4.00 8.77 3.17
C ALA A 56 4.27 10.27 3.33
N GLN A 57 3.55 10.95 4.21
CA GLN A 57 3.71 12.38 4.45
C GLN A 57 5.08 12.74 5.03
N ARG A 58 5.78 11.78 5.61
CA ARG A 58 7.15 12.00 6.10
C ARG A 58 8.14 12.36 4.99
N ILE A 59 7.79 12.11 3.72
CA ILE A 59 8.63 12.50 2.59
C ILE A 59 8.95 13.99 2.59
N TYR A 60 8.01 14.83 3.05
CA TYR A 60 8.21 16.29 3.11
C TYR A 60 9.23 16.71 4.15
N GLU A 61 9.52 15.85 5.12
CA GLU A 61 10.60 16.04 6.08
C GLU A 61 11.94 15.54 5.53
N MET A 62 11.90 14.50 4.70
CA MET A 62 13.09 13.88 4.10
C MET A 62 13.70 14.74 3.00
N ASP A 63 12.86 15.39 2.20
CA ASP A 63 13.30 16.26 1.11
C ASP A 63 12.34 17.44 0.98
N LYS A 64 12.80 18.63 1.34
CA LYS A 64 11.99 19.87 1.29
C LYS A 64 11.66 20.29 -0.15
N ALA A 65 12.41 19.80 -1.12
CA ALA A 65 12.14 20.09 -2.53
C ALA A 65 11.10 19.17 -3.15
N PHE A 66 10.70 18.11 -2.44
CA PHE A 66 9.71 17.16 -2.97
C PHE A 66 8.37 17.85 -3.21
N THR A 67 7.81 17.60 -4.39
CA THR A 67 6.44 17.97 -4.73
C THR A 67 5.73 16.73 -5.28
N PRO A 68 4.42 16.59 -5.08
CA PRO A 68 3.70 15.43 -5.62
C PRO A 68 3.93 15.26 -7.12
N ILE A 69 4.14 14.02 -7.53
CA ILE A 69 4.42 13.68 -8.93
C ILE A 69 3.20 14.02 -9.78
N ASP A 70 3.38 14.88 -10.79
CA ASP A 70 2.31 15.35 -11.67
C ASP A 70 2.36 14.69 -13.05
N GLY A 71 3.43 14.01 -13.39
CA GLY A 71 3.58 13.27 -14.64
C GLY A 71 3.23 11.79 -14.49
N PRO A 72 3.33 11.02 -15.60
CA PRO A 72 3.10 9.57 -15.52
C PRO A 72 4.11 8.92 -14.61
N CYS A 73 3.64 7.94 -13.83
CA CYS A 73 4.48 7.18 -12.91
C CYS A 73 4.05 5.73 -12.82
N TYR A 74 4.93 4.91 -12.26
CA TYR A 74 4.71 3.49 -12.05
C TYR A 74 4.75 3.18 -10.57
N MET A 75 3.89 2.24 -10.14
CA MET A 75 3.89 1.73 -8.77
C MET A 75 4.28 0.26 -8.74
N MET A 76 5.23 -0.08 -7.86
CA MET A 76 5.50 -1.46 -7.46
C MET A 76 5.02 -1.63 -6.03
N LEU A 77 4.18 -2.64 -5.79
CA LEU A 77 3.63 -2.92 -4.48
C LEU A 77 3.94 -4.36 -4.09
N THR A 78 4.57 -4.55 -2.94
CA THR A 78 4.75 -5.85 -2.32
C THR A 78 3.91 -5.90 -1.05
N VAL A 79 2.96 -6.83 -1.00
CA VAL A 79 2.11 -7.07 0.16
C VAL A 79 2.64 -8.30 0.89
N GLY A 80 3.29 -8.07 2.03
CA GLY A 80 3.84 -9.14 2.88
C GLY A 80 2.85 -9.51 3.97
N ARG A 81 2.28 -10.71 3.88
CA ARG A 81 1.34 -11.24 4.87
C ARG A 81 2.06 -12.13 5.88
N SER A 82 1.57 -12.13 7.11
CA SER A 82 2.09 -13.03 8.14
C SER A 82 1.79 -14.49 7.79
N VAL A 83 2.73 -15.37 8.15
CA VAL A 83 2.53 -16.82 8.03
C VAL A 83 1.62 -17.29 9.17
N PRO A 84 0.59 -18.11 8.89
CA PRO A 84 -0.25 -18.64 9.97
C PRO A 84 0.57 -19.41 11.00
N LYS A 85 0.43 -19.05 12.26
CA LYS A 85 1.18 -19.66 13.37
C LYS A 85 0.78 -21.12 13.61
N SER A 86 -0.40 -21.52 13.15
CA SER A 86 -0.91 -22.89 13.26
C SER A 86 -0.25 -23.86 12.28
N TRP A 87 0.45 -23.35 11.27
CA TRP A 87 1.14 -24.21 10.31
C TRP A 87 2.38 -24.87 10.92
N SER A 88 2.72 -26.08 10.43
CA SER A 88 3.95 -26.73 10.82
C SER A 88 5.18 -25.89 10.46
N LYS A 89 6.29 -26.10 11.15
CA LYS A 89 7.54 -25.38 10.84
C LYS A 89 7.98 -25.56 9.40
N LYS A 90 7.82 -26.79 8.86
CA LYS A 90 8.13 -27.09 7.46
C LYS A 90 7.28 -26.25 6.52
N LYS A 91 5.96 -26.19 6.76
CA LYS A 91 5.04 -25.42 5.94
C LYS A 91 5.31 -23.91 6.04
N GLN A 92 5.64 -23.43 7.23
CA GLN A 92 6.03 -22.04 7.43
C GLN A 92 7.29 -21.70 6.63
N ALA A 93 8.30 -22.55 6.63
CA ALA A 93 9.52 -22.36 5.85
C ALA A 93 9.23 -22.33 4.34
N MET A 94 8.36 -23.20 3.85
CA MET A 94 7.92 -23.21 2.46
C MET A 94 7.21 -21.91 2.07
N ALA A 95 6.40 -21.35 2.96
CA ALA A 95 5.74 -20.07 2.76
C ALA A 95 6.76 -18.92 2.63
N ILE A 96 7.74 -18.87 3.53
CA ILE A 96 8.78 -17.84 3.51
C ILE A 96 9.66 -17.96 2.27
N ASN A 97 9.94 -19.18 1.81
CA ASN A 97 10.73 -19.43 0.60
C ASN A 97 9.96 -19.16 -0.71
N GLY A 98 8.68 -18.83 -0.63
CA GLY A 98 7.85 -18.53 -1.80
C GLY A 98 7.27 -19.77 -2.50
N GLU A 99 7.44 -20.96 -1.93
CA GLU A 99 6.85 -22.19 -2.45
C GLU A 99 5.34 -22.24 -2.23
N ILE A 100 4.86 -21.59 -1.17
CA ILE A 100 3.44 -21.42 -0.87
C ILE A 100 3.12 -19.93 -0.97
N ARG A 101 2.14 -19.59 -1.80
CA ARG A 101 1.68 -18.21 -2.00
C ARG A 101 0.35 -17.99 -1.29
N PRO A 102 0.07 -16.76 -0.80
CA PRO A 102 -1.20 -16.48 -0.15
C PRO A 102 -2.32 -16.33 -1.17
N THR A 103 -3.10 -17.38 -1.36
CA THR A 103 -4.21 -17.43 -2.32
C THR A 103 -5.55 -17.11 -1.70
N SER A 104 -5.61 -16.89 -0.38
CA SER A 104 -6.83 -16.52 0.33
C SER A 104 -7.08 -15.01 0.28
N LYS A 105 -8.32 -14.63 0.57
CA LYS A 105 -8.68 -13.21 0.70
C LYS A 105 -7.83 -12.51 1.78
N PRO A 106 -7.61 -11.20 1.69
CA PRO A 106 -8.15 -10.27 0.70
C PRO A 106 -7.53 -10.39 -0.69
N ASP A 107 -8.30 -9.97 -1.70
CA ASP A 107 -7.85 -9.95 -3.08
C ASP A 107 -6.77 -8.88 -3.31
N LEU A 108 -5.86 -9.14 -4.23
CA LEU A 108 -4.73 -8.25 -4.49
C LEU A 108 -5.16 -6.84 -4.92
N ASP A 109 -6.19 -6.73 -5.76
CA ASP A 109 -6.71 -5.46 -6.24
C ASP A 109 -7.23 -4.56 -5.11
N ASN A 110 -7.76 -5.14 -4.04
CA ASN A 110 -8.21 -4.39 -2.87
C ASN A 110 -7.06 -3.80 -2.06
N TYR A 111 -5.91 -4.46 -2.02
CA TYR A 111 -4.69 -3.87 -1.46
C TYR A 111 -4.21 -2.70 -2.32
N VAL A 112 -4.16 -2.89 -3.63
CA VAL A 112 -3.75 -1.85 -4.59
C VAL A 112 -4.62 -0.61 -4.43
N LYS A 113 -5.94 -0.79 -4.37
CA LYS A 113 -6.86 0.34 -4.21
C LYS A 113 -6.63 1.11 -2.92
N GLY A 114 -6.47 0.41 -1.80
CA GLY A 114 -6.20 1.05 -0.50
C GLY A 114 -4.90 1.85 -0.51
N ILE A 115 -3.85 1.32 -1.13
CA ILE A 115 -2.56 2.03 -1.23
C ILE A 115 -2.67 3.25 -2.14
N LEU A 116 -3.32 3.13 -3.31
CA LEU A 116 -3.54 4.27 -4.20
C LEU A 116 -4.31 5.39 -3.50
N ASP A 117 -5.36 5.05 -2.77
CA ASP A 117 -6.11 6.02 -1.98
C ASP A 117 -5.24 6.72 -0.93
N ALA A 118 -4.36 5.95 -0.27
CA ALA A 118 -3.50 6.48 0.79
C ALA A 118 -2.43 7.45 0.28
N ILE A 119 -1.84 7.17 -0.88
CA ILE A 119 -0.78 8.02 -1.47
C ILE A 119 -1.31 9.16 -2.34
N ASN A 120 -2.59 9.14 -2.65
CA ASN A 120 -3.23 10.16 -3.47
C ASN A 120 -3.08 11.54 -2.83
N THR A 121 -2.69 12.53 -3.61
CA THR A 121 -2.39 13.91 -3.21
C THR A 121 -1.16 14.09 -2.31
N VAL A 122 -0.55 13.01 -1.84
CA VAL A 122 0.68 13.07 -1.02
C VAL A 122 1.92 12.79 -1.87
N ILE A 123 1.95 11.63 -2.52
CA ILE A 123 3.09 11.20 -3.35
C ILE A 123 2.83 11.54 -4.82
N VAL A 124 1.61 11.32 -5.27
CA VAL A 124 1.16 11.67 -6.61
C VAL A 124 0.12 12.78 -6.51
N LYS A 125 0.09 13.68 -7.47
CA LYS A 125 -0.87 14.79 -7.48
C LYS A 125 -2.31 14.27 -7.55
N ASP A 126 -2.49 13.21 -8.30
CA ASP A 126 -3.74 12.46 -8.42
C ASP A 126 -3.39 11.02 -8.80
N ASP A 127 -4.17 10.05 -8.31
CA ASP A 127 -3.91 8.63 -8.60
C ASP A 127 -4.03 8.28 -10.09
N SER A 128 -4.69 9.12 -10.88
CA SER A 128 -4.72 9.00 -12.33
C SER A 128 -3.34 9.12 -13.00
N ARG A 129 -2.34 9.64 -12.29
CA ARG A 129 -0.96 9.73 -12.78
C ARG A 129 -0.26 8.37 -12.81
N VAL A 130 -0.77 7.38 -12.09
CA VAL A 130 -0.22 6.03 -12.07
C VAL A 130 -0.66 5.32 -13.35
N VAL A 131 0.28 5.08 -14.26
CA VAL A 131 0.01 4.49 -15.58
C VAL A 131 0.40 3.02 -15.66
N GLY A 132 1.08 2.50 -14.64
CA GLY A 132 1.47 1.11 -14.58
C GLY A 132 1.61 0.66 -13.13
N ILE A 133 1.22 -0.58 -12.86
CA ILE A 133 1.28 -1.18 -11.53
C ILE A 133 1.80 -2.61 -11.64
N SER A 134 2.79 -2.93 -10.80
CA SER A 134 3.20 -4.29 -10.53
C SER A 134 2.93 -4.56 -9.06
N ALA A 135 2.14 -5.57 -8.75
CA ALA A 135 1.76 -5.89 -7.38
C ALA A 135 1.85 -7.39 -7.13
N VAL A 136 2.30 -7.76 -5.94
CA VAL A 136 2.44 -9.16 -5.53
C VAL A 136 2.06 -9.32 -4.07
N LYS A 137 1.36 -10.43 -3.75
CA LYS A 137 1.15 -10.90 -2.38
C LYS A 137 2.13 -12.02 -2.10
N MET A 138 2.76 -11.99 -0.93
CA MET A 138 3.64 -13.05 -0.47
C MET A 138 3.60 -13.19 1.04
N TYR A 139 4.06 -14.33 1.53
CA TYR A 139 4.28 -14.48 2.97
C TYR A 139 5.64 -13.92 3.34
N GLN A 140 5.70 -13.22 4.46
CA GLN A 140 6.94 -12.65 4.99
C GLN A 140 7.01 -12.88 6.50
N SER A 141 8.24 -13.04 7.00
CA SER A 141 8.49 -13.17 8.45
C SER A 141 8.03 -11.92 9.20
N ASN A 142 8.28 -10.76 8.62
CA ASN A 142 7.82 -9.46 9.13
C ASN A 142 6.79 -8.90 8.15
N PRO A 143 5.49 -9.03 8.47
CA PRO A 143 4.45 -8.53 7.57
C PRO A 143 4.53 -7.02 7.40
N GLY A 144 4.14 -6.56 6.24
CA GLY A 144 4.15 -5.14 5.90
C GLY A 144 3.90 -4.93 4.42
N VAL A 145 3.95 -3.68 4.00
CA VAL A 145 3.88 -3.32 2.59
C VAL A 145 5.12 -2.52 2.21
N ASP A 146 5.62 -2.80 1.01
CA ASP A 146 6.66 -2.00 0.37
C ASP A 146 6.06 -1.37 -0.88
N ILE A 147 6.18 -0.06 -0.96
CA ILE A 147 5.62 0.74 -2.04
C ILE A 147 6.78 1.48 -2.71
N VAL A 148 6.92 1.31 -4.03
CA VAL A 148 7.90 2.04 -4.82
C VAL A 148 7.16 2.79 -5.92
N ILE A 149 7.31 4.11 -5.95
CA ILE A 149 6.75 4.96 -7.00
C ILE A 149 7.91 5.55 -7.78
N THR A 150 7.88 5.34 -9.09
CA THR A 150 8.93 5.85 -10.01
C THR A 150 8.28 6.76 -11.04
N GLU A 151 8.72 8.00 -11.09
CA GLU A 151 8.31 8.94 -12.14
C GLU A 151 8.92 8.54 -13.47
N ASP A 152 8.11 8.56 -14.53
CA ASP A 152 8.56 8.18 -15.89
C ASP A 152 9.36 9.31 -16.58
#